data_698b991b171c50f48e90d09d0c5b751a
#
_entry.id   698b991b171c50f48e90d09d0c5b751a
#
_cell.length_a   1.000
_cell.length_b   1.000
_cell.length_c   1.000
_cell.angle_alpha   90.00
_cell.angle_beta   90.00
_cell.angle_gamma   90.00
#
_symmetry.space_group_name_H-M   'P 1'
#
loop_
_entity.id
_entity.type
_entity.pdbx_description
1 polymer ?
#
loop_
_entity_poly.entity_id
_entity_poly.type
_entity_poly.pdbx_seq_one_letter_code
_entity_poly.pdbx_strand_id
1 'polypeptide(L)'
;MERVPRRGRGEERRKQAQPPPPLRSHAQNLIIPFLSSHSLRKTQDTAELIAYQEGRFGSYEYGRYGNPTTRTAEEKIRVLEGAEDCLVSSSGMNAATTMLLALVPAGGHVVTTTDCYRRTRQFIQTVLPKMGVSATVIEPSDLGALEAALVSRPDTTLFFSESPTNPYLRCVDIPAIAALCARTGTLVAIDSTFATPLNQQACALGADLVLHSATKYLAGHNDVLAGAIAGRAGPVAAVRAMHNVLGGTVDPHAAYLLLRGLKTLGLRVTHQNGAALEIARRLEAHPRVARVHYPGLASHPDHAIAARQMTGFGGVVSFEVDADLWGTAAVVDAVRLPYIAPSLGGVESLIEQPTVISYWDQGPEGRAAVGIKDSLIRYSVGVEDVEDLWADLDQALERSKG
;
A
#
# COMPACT_ATOMS: atom_id res chain seq x y z
N MET A 1 -32.92 7.26 63.69
CA MET A 1 -31.68 6.50 63.34
C MET A 1 -32.05 5.51 62.24
N GLU A 2 -32.03 5.95 61.00
CA GLU A 2 -32.36 5.13 59.84
C GLU A 2 -31.05 4.63 59.17
N ARG A 3 -30.99 3.33 58.89
CA ARG A 3 -29.82 2.69 58.26
C ARG A 3 -29.95 2.82 56.74
N VAL A 4 -28.90 3.42 56.15
CA VAL A 4 -28.72 3.48 54.66
C VAL A 4 -28.19 2.10 54.19
N PRO A 5 -28.77 1.52 53.11
CA PRO A 5 -28.28 0.26 52.55
C PRO A 5 -27.07 0.52 51.63
N ARG A 6 -26.05 -0.31 51.79
CA ARG A 6 -24.84 -0.35 50.94
C ARG A 6 -25.22 -0.87 49.53
N ARG A 7 -24.97 -0.08 48.49
CA ARG A 7 -25.03 -0.52 47.12
C ARG A 7 -23.92 -1.50 46.80
N GLY A 8 -24.29 -2.66 46.29
CA GLY A 8 -23.37 -3.68 45.79
C GLY A 8 -22.56 -3.18 44.57
N ARG A 9 -21.29 -3.61 44.52
CA ARG A 9 -20.42 -3.43 43.38
C ARG A 9 -20.93 -4.32 42.23
N GLY A 10 -21.44 -3.69 41.16
CA GLY A 10 -21.74 -4.37 39.93
C GLY A 10 -20.44 -4.81 39.23
N GLU A 11 -20.30 -6.11 39.03
CA GLU A 11 -19.32 -6.69 38.14
C GLU A 11 -19.62 -6.22 36.72
N GLU A 12 -18.80 -5.32 36.19
CA GLU A 12 -18.73 -5.04 34.76
C GLU A 12 -18.19 -6.29 34.05
N ARG A 13 -19.12 -7.09 33.53
CA ARG A 13 -18.77 -8.13 32.56
C ARG A 13 -18.13 -7.48 31.33
N ARG A 14 -16.83 -7.64 31.18
CA ARG A 14 -16.10 -7.39 29.93
C ARG A 14 -16.81 -8.20 28.84
N LYS A 15 -17.53 -7.53 27.95
CA LYS A 15 -17.99 -8.12 26.70
C LYS A 15 -16.76 -8.52 25.91
N GLN A 16 -16.41 -9.80 25.92
CA GLN A 16 -15.46 -10.36 24.97
C GLN A 16 -16.04 -10.08 23.59
N ALA A 17 -15.27 -9.34 22.77
CA ALA A 17 -15.57 -9.14 21.36
C ALA A 17 -15.65 -10.53 20.72
N GLN A 18 -16.80 -10.87 20.17
CA GLN A 18 -16.93 -12.09 19.39
C GLN A 18 -15.98 -11.98 18.17
N PRO A 19 -15.24 -13.04 17.85
CA PRO A 19 -14.46 -13.05 16.62
C PRO A 19 -15.40 -12.80 15.42
N PRO A 20 -14.96 -12.07 14.41
CA PRO A 20 -15.77 -11.83 13.22
C PRO A 20 -16.22 -13.18 12.64
N PRO A 21 -17.44 -13.28 12.12
CA PRO A 21 -17.94 -14.53 11.56
C PRO A 21 -17.01 -14.99 10.43
N PRO A 22 -16.77 -16.31 10.29
CA PRO A 22 -15.92 -16.83 9.23
C PRO A 22 -16.46 -16.32 7.89
N LEU A 23 -15.55 -15.85 7.04
CA LEU A 23 -15.82 -15.39 5.67
C LEU A 23 -16.47 -16.52 4.85
N ARG A 24 -17.75 -16.75 5.06
CA ARG A 24 -18.53 -17.57 4.14
C ARG A 24 -18.63 -16.80 2.85
N SER A 25 -17.99 -17.32 1.82
CA SER A 25 -18.04 -16.85 0.46
C SER A 25 -19.49 -16.64 0.02
N HIS A 26 -19.96 -15.42 0.02
CA HIS A 26 -21.06 -15.05 -0.84
C HIS A 26 -20.48 -14.95 -2.25
N ALA A 27 -20.13 -16.12 -2.80
CA ALA A 27 -19.90 -16.28 -4.23
C ALA A 27 -21.28 -16.20 -4.91
N GLN A 28 -21.89 -15.03 -4.87
CA GLN A 28 -22.97 -14.73 -5.76
C GLN A 28 -22.37 -14.58 -7.15
N ASN A 29 -22.90 -15.34 -8.11
CA ASN A 29 -22.59 -15.25 -9.52
C ASN A 29 -22.75 -13.80 -9.95
N LEU A 30 -21.62 -13.08 -10.05
CA LEU A 30 -21.60 -11.71 -10.52
C LEU A 30 -21.77 -11.76 -12.05
N ILE A 31 -22.98 -11.54 -12.51
CA ILE A 31 -23.21 -11.12 -13.89
C ILE A 31 -22.59 -9.73 -13.99
N ILE A 32 -21.54 -9.61 -14.79
CA ILE A 32 -20.85 -8.34 -15.02
C ILE A 32 -21.68 -7.54 -15.99
N PRO A 33 -22.31 -6.46 -15.58
CA PRO A 33 -22.82 -5.53 -16.55
C PRO A 33 -21.62 -4.74 -17.11
N PHE A 34 -21.19 -5.04 -18.33
CA PHE A 34 -20.36 -4.18 -19.13
C PHE A 34 -21.14 -2.90 -19.44
N LEU A 35 -21.09 -1.93 -18.56
CA LEU A 35 -21.79 -0.67 -18.74
C LEU A 35 -20.80 0.48 -18.63
N SER A 36 -20.35 0.91 -19.82
CA SER A 36 -19.89 2.28 -19.99
C SER A 36 -21.05 3.24 -19.70
N SER A 37 -20.77 4.30 -18.93
CA SER A 37 -21.52 5.56 -18.83
C SER A 37 -23.07 5.55 -18.72
N HIS A 38 -23.77 4.43 -18.70
CA HIS A 38 -25.22 4.41 -18.62
C HIS A 38 -25.68 3.94 -17.25
N SER A 39 -26.62 4.68 -16.67
CA SER A 39 -27.37 4.31 -15.47
C SER A 39 -27.91 2.88 -15.59
N LEU A 40 -27.61 2.02 -14.62
CA LEU A 40 -28.18 0.66 -14.56
C LEU A 40 -29.68 0.67 -14.29
N ARG A 41 -30.16 1.78 -13.79
CA ARG A 41 -31.58 2.04 -13.58
C ARG A 41 -31.91 3.37 -14.24
N LYS A 42 -32.71 3.32 -15.29
CA LYS A 42 -33.35 4.51 -15.80
C LYS A 42 -34.40 4.95 -14.78
N THR A 43 -34.28 6.16 -14.28
CA THR A 43 -35.38 6.79 -13.54
C THR A 43 -36.58 6.93 -14.46
N GLN A 44 -37.76 6.56 -13.99
CA GLN A 44 -38.96 6.57 -14.81
C GLN A 44 -39.53 8.00 -14.96
N ASP A 45 -39.31 8.83 -13.95
CA ASP A 45 -39.77 10.21 -13.92
C ASP A 45 -38.89 11.10 -13.01
N THR A 46 -39.20 12.39 -12.99
CA THR A 46 -38.46 13.38 -12.19
C THR A 46 -38.63 13.16 -10.67
N ALA A 47 -39.77 12.61 -10.23
CA ALA A 47 -40.01 12.33 -8.82
C ALA A 47 -39.08 11.22 -8.31
N GLU A 48 -38.84 10.20 -9.11
CA GLU A 48 -37.88 9.14 -8.79
C GLU A 48 -36.44 9.70 -8.76
N LEU A 49 -36.09 10.60 -9.67
CA LEU A 49 -34.78 11.27 -9.67
C LEU A 49 -34.60 12.14 -8.42
N ILE A 50 -35.64 12.89 -8.01
CA ILE A 50 -35.60 13.67 -6.76
C ILE A 50 -35.43 12.73 -5.56
N ALA A 51 -36.14 11.63 -5.51
CA ALA A 51 -36.03 10.64 -4.43
C ALA A 51 -34.62 10.04 -4.32
N TYR A 52 -33.93 9.87 -5.46
CA TYR A 52 -32.52 9.46 -5.49
C TYR A 52 -31.62 10.58 -4.93
N GLN A 53 -31.80 11.83 -5.36
CA GLN A 53 -31.03 12.96 -4.85
C GLN A 53 -31.22 13.20 -3.34
N GLU A 54 -32.39 12.86 -2.82
CA GLU A 54 -32.70 12.89 -1.39
C GLU A 54 -32.17 11.65 -0.62
N GLY A 55 -31.47 10.73 -1.29
CA GLY A 55 -30.89 9.53 -0.67
C GLY A 55 -31.90 8.47 -0.27
N ARG A 56 -33.15 8.52 -0.78
CA ARG A 56 -34.22 7.55 -0.46
C ARG A 56 -33.99 6.17 -1.11
N PHE A 57 -33.12 6.10 -2.13
CA PHE A 57 -32.61 4.85 -2.70
C PHE A 57 -31.26 5.05 -3.38
N GLY A 58 -30.47 3.95 -3.49
CA GLY A 58 -29.20 3.96 -4.21
C GLY A 58 -29.39 3.76 -5.71
N SER A 59 -28.66 4.49 -6.52
CA SER A 59 -28.58 4.33 -7.97
C SER A 59 -27.17 4.58 -8.47
N TYR A 60 -26.89 4.12 -9.70
CA TYR A 60 -25.67 4.42 -10.44
C TYR A 60 -26.04 5.36 -11.59
N GLU A 61 -26.28 6.62 -11.30
CA GLU A 61 -26.76 7.58 -12.30
C GLU A 61 -25.73 7.90 -13.38
N TYR A 62 -24.45 7.79 -13.02
CA TYR A 62 -23.34 8.11 -13.92
C TYR A 62 -22.09 7.29 -13.59
N GLY A 63 -21.43 6.73 -14.60
CA GLY A 63 -20.33 5.78 -14.42
C GLY A 63 -19.13 6.32 -13.62
N ARG A 64 -18.90 7.62 -13.60
CA ARG A 64 -17.86 8.25 -12.77
C ARG A 64 -18.20 8.22 -11.29
N TYR A 65 -19.46 8.22 -10.91
CA TYR A 65 -19.92 8.21 -9.52
C TYR A 65 -20.06 6.79 -8.95
N GLY A 66 -19.96 5.77 -9.79
CA GLY A 66 -19.96 4.39 -9.35
C GLY A 66 -20.41 3.43 -10.42
N ASN A 67 -20.09 2.16 -10.17
CA ASN A 67 -20.49 1.02 -10.98
C ASN A 67 -20.60 -0.20 -10.06
N PRO A 68 -21.55 -1.13 -10.26
CA PRO A 68 -21.70 -2.29 -9.37
C PRO A 68 -20.45 -3.14 -9.24
N THR A 69 -19.71 -3.34 -10.36
CA THR A 69 -18.48 -4.13 -10.35
C THR A 69 -17.39 -3.43 -9.52
N THR A 70 -17.23 -2.11 -9.69
CA THR A 70 -16.29 -1.31 -8.90
C THR A 70 -16.66 -1.33 -7.41
N ARG A 71 -17.95 -1.13 -7.08
CA ARG A 71 -18.43 -1.19 -5.67
C ARG A 71 -18.19 -2.56 -5.05
N THR A 72 -18.32 -3.65 -5.81
CA THR A 72 -18.00 -4.99 -5.31
C THR A 72 -16.49 -5.14 -5.03
N ALA A 73 -15.61 -4.54 -5.84
CA ALA A 73 -14.18 -4.53 -5.59
C ALA A 73 -13.84 -3.70 -4.34
N GLU A 74 -14.44 -2.51 -4.21
CA GLU A 74 -14.33 -1.65 -3.03
C GLU A 74 -14.73 -2.41 -1.76
N GLU A 75 -15.89 -3.09 -1.77
CA GLU A 75 -16.38 -3.85 -0.62
C GLU A 75 -15.46 -5.00 -0.22
N LYS A 76 -14.87 -5.73 -1.19
CA LYS A 76 -13.92 -6.80 -0.88
C LYS A 76 -12.63 -6.25 -0.26
N ILE A 77 -12.09 -5.16 -0.79
CA ILE A 77 -10.89 -4.54 -0.22
C ILE A 77 -11.20 -3.95 1.16
N ARG A 78 -12.35 -3.29 1.32
CA ARG A 78 -12.82 -2.78 2.61
C ARG A 78 -12.81 -3.87 3.68
N VAL A 79 -13.37 -5.05 3.37
CA VAL A 79 -13.43 -6.19 4.31
C VAL A 79 -12.04 -6.74 4.61
N LEU A 80 -11.16 -6.85 3.59
CA LEU A 80 -9.78 -7.32 3.78
C LEU A 80 -8.96 -6.40 4.68
N GLU A 81 -9.16 -5.08 4.58
CA GLU A 81 -8.49 -4.09 5.43
C GLU A 81 -9.16 -3.88 6.79
N GLY A 82 -10.35 -4.45 7.02
CA GLY A 82 -11.13 -4.14 8.21
C GLY A 82 -11.58 -2.69 8.29
N ALA A 83 -11.70 -2.02 7.14
CA ALA A 83 -12.00 -0.61 7.02
C ALA A 83 -13.50 -0.30 7.05
N GLU A 84 -13.87 0.96 7.28
CA GLU A 84 -15.27 1.43 7.27
C GLU A 84 -15.77 1.69 5.84
N ASP A 85 -14.93 2.21 4.94
CA ASP A 85 -15.23 2.42 3.51
C ASP A 85 -13.96 2.19 2.66
N CYS A 86 -14.16 2.06 1.34
CA CYS A 86 -13.09 1.92 0.37
C CYS A 86 -13.47 2.58 -0.95
N LEU A 87 -12.49 3.17 -1.62
CA LEU A 87 -12.56 3.73 -2.97
C LEU A 87 -11.54 3.03 -3.86
N VAL A 88 -11.95 2.58 -5.04
CA VAL A 88 -11.05 2.09 -6.09
C VAL A 88 -10.91 3.14 -7.19
N SER A 89 -9.69 3.36 -7.67
CA SER A 89 -9.33 4.37 -8.66
C SER A 89 -8.50 3.78 -9.82
N SER A 90 -8.26 4.58 -10.85
CA SER A 90 -7.59 4.16 -12.09
C SER A 90 -6.11 3.75 -11.91
N SER A 91 -5.47 4.16 -10.83
CA SER A 91 -4.08 3.80 -10.52
C SER A 91 -3.73 4.11 -9.06
N GLY A 92 -2.66 3.49 -8.53
CA GLY A 92 -2.12 3.84 -7.22
C GLY A 92 -1.72 5.31 -7.11
N MET A 93 -1.17 5.91 -8.18
CA MET A 93 -0.86 7.34 -8.18
C MET A 93 -2.11 8.21 -8.16
N ASN A 94 -3.18 7.83 -8.88
CA ASN A 94 -4.44 8.56 -8.78
C ASN A 94 -5.02 8.48 -7.35
N ALA A 95 -4.96 7.32 -6.71
CA ALA A 95 -5.33 7.15 -5.30
C ALA A 95 -4.53 8.11 -4.40
N ALA A 96 -3.19 8.07 -4.47
CA ALA A 96 -2.32 8.90 -3.65
C ALA A 96 -2.55 10.41 -3.87
N THR A 97 -2.57 10.85 -5.13
CA THR A 97 -2.71 12.27 -5.46
C THR A 97 -4.10 12.81 -5.10
N THR A 98 -5.16 12.03 -5.35
CA THR A 98 -6.53 12.39 -4.97
C THR A 98 -6.67 12.50 -3.45
N MET A 99 -6.09 11.56 -2.70
CA MET A 99 -6.07 11.59 -1.23
C MET A 99 -5.37 12.85 -0.71
N LEU A 100 -4.17 13.15 -1.22
CA LEU A 100 -3.41 14.33 -0.82
C LEU A 100 -4.18 15.62 -1.12
N LEU A 101 -4.78 15.74 -2.32
CA LEU A 101 -5.58 16.91 -2.72
C LEU A 101 -6.88 17.05 -1.91
N ALA A 102 -7.47 15.95 -1.46
CA ALA A 102 -8.70 15.97 -0.69
C ALA A 102 -8.49 16.33 0.79
N LEU A 103 -7.36 15.89 1.37
CA LEU A 103 -7.15 15.92 2.82
C LEU A 103 -6.17 17.02 3.27
N VAL A 104 -5.34 17.54 2.37
CA VAL A 104 -4.41 18.62 2.67
C VAL A 104 -4.95 19.91 2.07
N PRO A 105 -5.41 20.88 2.88
CA PRO A 105 -5.95 22.15 2.39
C PRO A 105 -4.85 22.99 1.73
N ALA A 106 -5.24 23.92 0.87
CA ALA A 106 -4.33 24.92 0.32
C ALA A 106 -3.65 25.70 1.46
N GLY A 107 -2.33 25.88 1.36
CA GLY A 107 -1.52 26.48 2.41
C GLY A 107 -1.22 25.60 3.61
N GLY A 108 -1.72 24.36 3.66
CA GLY A 108 -1.54 23.41 4.75
C GLY A 108 -0.15 22.74 4.78
N HIS A 109 -0.04 21.73 5.62
CA HIS A 109 1.23 21.01 5.83
C HIS A 109 1.03 19.51 5.87
N VAL A 110 2.01 18.76 5.30
CA VAL A 110 2.08 17.30 5.34
C VAL A 110 3.43 16.86 5.90
N VAL A 111 3.43 15.81 6.72
CA VAL A 111 4.67 15.11 7.09
C VAL A 111 4.76 13.83 6.28
N THR A 112 5.91 13.55 5.69
CA THR A 112 6.18 12.32 4.94
C THR A 112 7.57 11.78 5.24
N THR A 113 7.85 10.53 4.83
CA THR A 113 9.15 9.91 5.06
C THR A 113 10.06 10.00 3.83
N THR A 114 11.37 9.94 4.05
CA THR A 114 12.40 10.00 3.00
C THR A 114 12.26 8.85 2.01
N ASP A 115 11.90 7.67 2.51
CA ASP A 115 11.84 6.42 1.76
C ASP A 115 10.38 6.08 1.40
N CYS A 116 9.78 6.87 0.51
CA CYS A 116 8.48 6.60 -0.09
C CYS A 116 8.56 6.60 -1.61
N TYR A 117 7.55 6.02 -2.27
CA TYR A 117 7.53 5.88 -3.72
C TYR A 117 7.87 7.20 -4.43
N ARG A 118 8.86 7.15 -5.30
CA ARG A 118 9.46 8.33 -5.95
C ARG A 118 8.42 9.30 -6.53
N ARG A 119 7.37 8.79 -7.17
CA ARG A 119 6.36 9.65 -7.82
C ARG A 119 5.44 10.32 -6.80
N THR A 120 5.10 9.65 -5.70
CA THR A 120 4.35 10.28 -4.59
C THR A 120 5.18 11.38 -3.95
N ARG A 121 6.47 11.11 -3.67
CA ARG A 121 7.39 12.13 -3.17
C ARG A 121 7.54 13.31 -4.14
N GLN A 122 7.68 13.04 -5.44
CA GLN A 122 7.72 14.08 -6.46
C GLN A 122 6.44 14.95 -6.44
N PHE A 123 5.26 14.34 -6.33
CA PHE A 123 4.01 15.08 -6.24
C PHE A 123 3.98 15.99 -5.01
N ILE A 124 4.37 15.47 -3.85
CA ILE A 124 4.45 16.24 -2.59
C ILE A 124 5.43 17.41 -2.73
N GLN A 125 6.59 17.21 -3.36
CA GLN A 125 7.66 18.21 -3.47
C GLN A 125 7.49 19.21 -4.61
N THR A 126 6.74 18.89 -5.67
CA THR A 126 6.67 19.74 -6.87
C THR A 126 5.28 20.22 -7.23
N VAL A 127 4.24 19.50 -6.86
CA VAL A 127 2.84 19.86 -7.19
C VAL A 127 2.16 20.54 -6.02
N LEU A 128 2.21 19.95 -4.83
CA LEU A 128 1.59 20.54 -3.63
C LEU A 128 2.09 21.96 -3.29
N PRO A 129 3.38 22.32 -3.47
CA PRO A 129 3.84 23.70 -3.25
C PRO A 129 3.17 24.74 -4.15
N LYS A 130 2.67 24.36 -5.34
CA LYS A 130 1.89 25.26 -6.21
C LYS A 130 0.56 25.70 -5.59
N MET A 131 0.09 24.95 -4.59
CA MET A 131 -1.09 25.28 -3.78
C MET A 131 -0.72 25.87 -2.41
N GLY A 132 0.55 26.24 -2.22
CA GLY A 132 1.07 26.77 -0.95
C GLY A 132 1.28 25.70 0.13
N VAL A 133 1.07 24.43 -0.17
CA VAL A 133 1.26 23.33 0.79
C VAL A 133 2.75 23.08 0.99
N SER A 134 3.17 23.02 2.25
CA SER A 134 4.54 22.68 2.64
C SER A 134 4.64 21.24 3.16
N ALA A 135 5.86 20.67 3.12
CA ALA A 135 6.10 19.32 3.60
C ALA A 135 7.32 19.25 4.50
N THR A 136 7.23 18.50 5.59
CA THR A 136 8.39 18.04 6.37
C THR A 136 8.69 16.59 6.01
N VAL A 137 9.95 16.32 5.68
CA VAL A 137 10.42 14.98 5.33
C VAL A 137 11.28 14.45 6.47
N ILE A 138 10.96 13.26 6.98
CA ILE A 138 11.66 12.63 8.11
C ILE A 138 12.11 11.20 7.73
N GLU A 139 13.05 10.65 8.50
CA GLU A 139 13.40 9.24 8.37
C GLU A 139 12.26 8.33 8.86
N PRO A 140 12.00 7.16 8.24
CA PRO A 140 10.88 6.29 8.55
C PRO A 140 10.73 5.89 10.03
N SER A 141 11.85 5.72 10.75
CA SER A 141 11.88 5.31 12.15
C SER A 141 12.07 6.45 13.14
N ASP A 142 12.15 7.71 12.69
CA ASP A 142 12.41 8.86 13.56
C ASP A 142 11.12 9.46 14.14
N LEU A 143 10.63 8.84 15.21
CA LEU A 143 9.46 9.33 15.95
C LEU A 143 9.72 10.67 16.63
N GLY A 144 10.98 10.97 17.00
CA GLY A 144 11.37 12.26 17.60
C GLY A 144 11.22 13.40 16.59
N ALA A 145 11.68 13.19 15.35
CA ALA A 145 11.49 14.16 14.28
C ALA A 145 9.99 14.34 13.93
N LEU A 146 9.19 13.26 13.98
CA LEU A 146 7.74 13.37 13.82
C LEU A 146 7.12 14.25 14.91
N GLU A 147 7.41 13.98 16.18
CA GLU A 147 6.88 14.77 17.30
C GLU A 147 7.28 16.25 17.18
N ALA A 148 8.55 16.53 16.87
CA ALA A 148 9.03 17.88 16.64
C ALA A 148 8.32 18.59 15.47
N ALA A 149 8.08 17.87 14.37
CA ALA A 149 7.36 18.40 13.22
C ALA A 149 5.89 18.75 13.58
N LEU A 150 5.20 17.87 14.31
CA LEU A 150 3.81 18.10 14.73
C LEU A 150 3.68 19.27 15.72
N VAL A 151 4.66 19.47 16.59
CA VAL A 151 4.69 20.61 17.53
C VAL A 151 4.99 21.91 16.82
N SER A 152 5.96 21.92 15.89
CA SER A 152 6.35 23.15 15.16
C SER A 152 5.36 23.55 14.08
N ARG A 153 4.54 22.62 13.59
CA ARG A 153 3.56 22.80 12.51
C ARG A 153 2.20 22.25 12.97
N PRO A 154 1.47 23.00 13.83
CA PRO A 154 0.16 22.58 14.31
C PRO A 154 -0.93 22.56 13.21
N ASP A 155 -0.64 23.11 12.04
CA ASP A 155 -1.42 23.05 10.81
C ASP A 155 -1.18 21.76 9.98
N THR A 156 -0.39 20.80 10.49
CA THR A 156 -0.20 19.49 9.84
C THR A 156 -1.52 18.72 9.83
N THR A 157 -2.02 18.42 8.64
CA THR A 157 -3.28 17.69 8.46
C THR A 157 -3.11 16.22 8.18
N LEU A 158 -1.95 15.83 7.62
CA LEU A 158 -1.70 14.46 7.18
C LEU A 158 -0.24 14.05 7.43
N PHE A 159 -0.06 12.86 8.00
CA PHE A 159 1.16 12.07 7.93
C PHE A 159 0.99 11.01 6.84
N PHE A 160 1.93 10.91 5.90
CA PHE A 160 1.94 9.91 4.84
C PHE A 160 3.26 9.15 4.82
N SER A 161 3.21 7.82 4.83
CA SER A 161 4.37 6.96 4.68
C SER A 161 4.01 5.65 3.99
N GLU A 162 5.03 4.87 3.62
CA GLU A 162 4.91 3.48 3.17
C GLU A 162 5.40 2.52 4.25
N SER A 163 4.82 1.32 4.31
CA SER A 163 5.30 0.25 5.20
C SER A 163 4.90 -1.13 4.65
N PRO A 164 5.87 -1.97 4.18
CA PRO A 164 7.28 -1.64 3.92
C PRO A 164 7.51 -0.65 2.78
N THR A 165 8.63 0.08 2.83
CA THR A 165 9.00 1.09 1.82
C THR A 165 9.65 0.50 0.56
N ASN A 166 9.78 1.29 -0.49
CA ASN A 166 10.48 0.94 -1.73
C ASN A 166 11.68 1.88 -1.95
N PRO A 167 12.94 1.38 -2.12
CA PRO A 167 13.28 -0.04 -2.31
C PRO A 167 13.83 -0.76 -1.07
N TYR A 168 14.13 -0.09 0.03
CA TYR A 168 14.86 -0.64 1.17
C TYR A 168 14.00 -1.41 2.19
N LEU A 169 12.70 -1.52 1.94
CA LEU A 169 11.74 -2.28 2.77
C LEU A 169 11.72 -1.87 4.25
N ARG A 170 11.99 -0.57 4.53
CA ARG A 170 11.88 -0.01 5.88
C ARG A 170 10.45 -0.11 6.38
N CYS A 171 10.27 -0.35 7.66
CA CYS A 171 8.96 -0.45 8.28
C CYS A 171 8.79 0.65 9.32
N VAL A 172 7.67 1.38 9.27
CA VAL A 172 7.33 2.39 10.28
C VAL A 172 6.51 1.78 11.42
N ASP A 173 6.68 2.28 12.64
CA ASP A 173 5.87 1.88 13.79
C ASP A 173 4.50 2.58 13.75
N ILE A 174 3.55 1.94 13.07
CA ILE A 174 2.22 2.52 12.81
C ILE A 174 1.49 2.87 14.11
N PRO A 175 1.43 2.01 15.15
CA PRO A 175 0.80 2.36 16.42
C PRO A 175 1.43 3.59 17.10
N ALA A 176 2.75 3.70 17.08
CA ALA A 176 3.44 4.84 17.69
C ALA A 176 3.17 6.14 16.92
N ILE A 177 3.20 6.10 15.60
CA ILE A 177 2.85 7.22 14.72
C ILE A 177 1.39 7.66 14.94
N ALA A 178 0.46 6.72 14.96
CA ALA A 178 -0.96 7.00 15.19
C ALA A 178 -1.18 7.68 16.56
N ALA A 179 -0.49 7.22 17.60
CA ALA A 179 -0.57 7.83 18.94
C ALA A 179 -0.05 9.27 18.98
N LEU A 180 1.05 9.57 18.27
CA LEU A 180 1.59 10.93 18.15
C LEU A 180 0.64 11.83 17.36
N CYS A 181 0.18 11.38 16.19
CA CYS A 181 -0.70 12.14 15.30
C CYS A 181 -2.07 12.43 15.92
N ALA A 182 -2.60 11.49 16.72
CA ALA A 182 -3.87 11.68 17.44
C ALA A 182 -3.85 12.89 18.40
N ARG A 183 -2.68 13.25 18.94
CA ARG A 183 -2.54 14.40 19.86
C ARG A 183 -2.76 15.75 19.19
N THR A 184 -2.58 15.80 17.88
CA THR A 184 -2.73 17.04 17.08
C THR A 184 -3.92 16.98 16.11
N GLY A 185 -4.62 15.85 16.04
CA GLY A 185 -5.69 15.62 15.06
C GLY A 185 -5.19 15.40 13.63
N THR A 186 -3.90 15.12 13.46
CA THR A 186 -3.29 14.79 12.17
C THR A 186 -3.73 13.40 11.72
N LEU A 187 -4.23 13.28 10.49
CA LEU A 187 -4.59 11.98 9.90
C LEU A 187 -3.34 11.17 9.56
N VAL A 188 -3.44 9.85 9.68
CA VAL A 188 -2.37 8.91 9.31
C VAL A 188 -2.79 8.11 8.10
N ALA A 189 -2.04 8.21 7.00
CA ALA A 189 -2.21 7.41 5.80
C ALA A 189 -0.97 6.56 5.54
N ILE A 190 -1.15 5.26 5.36
CA ILE A 190 -0.07 4.29 5.10
C ILE A 190 -0.28 3.64 3.74
N ASP A 191 0.71 3.73 2.86
CA ASP A 191 0.75 2.89 1.66
C ASP A 191 1.23 1.50 2.07
N SER A 192 0.30 0.53 2.06
CA SER A 192 0.54 -0.87 2.41
C SER A 192 0.67 -1.77 1.17
N THR A 193 1.04 -1.21 0.02
CA THR A 193 1.13 -1.97 -1.24
C THR A 193 2.04 -3.19 -1.11
N PHE A 194 3.19 -3.09 -0.44
CA PHE A 194 4.13 -4.19 -0.27
C PHE A 194 3.68 -5.21 0.79
N ALA A 195 3.04 -4.73 1.85
CA ALA A 195 2.53 -5.61 2.90
C ALA A 195 1.32 -6.42 2.45
N THR A 196 0.40 -5.83 1.70
CA THR A 196 -0.95 -6.34 1.44
C THR A 196 -1.83 -6.38 2.71
N PRO A 197 -3.16 -6.43 2.59
CA PRO A 197 -4.04 -6.56 3.76
C PRO A 197 -3.89 -7.89 4.51
N LEU A 198 -3.18 -8.88 3.92
CA LEU A 198 -2.96 -10.18 4.56
C LEU A 198 -1.80 -10.14 5.55
N ASN A 199 -0.75 -9.40 5.23
CA ASN A 199 0.42 -9.31 6.10
C ASN A 199 0.34 -8.18 7.12
N GLN A 200 -0.37 -7.07 6.79
CA GLN A 200 -0.48 -5.91 7.66
C GLN A 200 -1.85 -5.23 7.50
N GLN A 201 -2.59 -5.13 8.57
CA GLN A 201 -3.86 -4.39 8.62
C GLN A 201 -3.62 -3.02 9.26
N ALA A 202 -3.18 -2.06 8.48
CA ALA A 202 -2.76 -0.76 8.99
C ALA A 202 -3.89 0.02 9.70
N CYS A 203 -5.15 -0.15 9.28
CA CYS A 203 -6.31 0.43 10.00
C CYS A 203 -6.43 -0.12 11.42
N ALA A 204 -6.24 -1.43 11.62
CA ALA A 204 -6.28 -2.03 12.95
C ALA A 204 -5.09 -1.59 13.84
N LEU A 205 -4.00 -1.16 13.23
CA LEU A 205 -2.82 -0.61 13.90
C LEU A 205 -2.95 0.90 14.21
N GLY A 206 -4.03 1.55 13.77
CA GLY A 206 -4.33 2.94 14.09
C GLY A 206 -4.21 3.93 12.93
N ALA A 207 -3.90 3.47 11.70
CA ALA A 207 -3.97 4.33 10.53
C ALA A 207 -5.42 4.72 10.21
N ASP A 208 -5.64 5.98 9.83
CA ASP A 208 -6.95 6.48 9.39
C ASP A 208 -7.27 6.02 7.97
N LEU A 209 -6.24 5.87 7.14
CA LEU A 209 -6.33 5.49 5.73
C LEU A 209 -5.20 4.52 5.36
N VAL A 210 -5.54 3.58 4.51
CA VAL A 210 -4.61 2.66 3.86
C VAL A 210 -4.71 2.83 2.36
N LEU A 211 -3.56 2.99 1.71
CA LEU A 211 -3.45 3.09 0.26
C LEU A 211 -2.85 1.81 -0.31
N HIS A 212 -3.32 1.39 -1.46
CA HIS A 212 -2.71 0.34 -2.27
C HIS A 212 -2.59 0.76 -3.74
N SER A 213 -1.44 0.51 -4.31
CA SER A 213 -1.39 0.26 -5.75
C SER A 213 -2.02 -1.10 -6.01
N ALA A 214 -3.33 -1.12 -6.31
CA ALA A 214 -4.05 -2.36 -6.55
C ALA A 214 -3.57 -3.11 -7.80
N THR A 215 -2.81 -2.42 -8.67
CA THR A 215 -2.02 -2.98 -9.78
C THR A 215 -1.10 -4.13 -9.34
N LYS A 216 -0.62 -4.11 -8.09
CA LYS A 216 0.38 -5.02 -7.54
C LYS A 216 -0.29 -6.30 -7.03
N TYR A 217 -0.02 -6.69 -5.81
CA TYR A 217 -0.52 -7.93 -5.20
C TYR A 217 -2.03 -8.12 -5.28
N LEU A 218 -2.84 -7.05 -5.15
CA LEU A 218 -4.29 -7.18 -5.15
C LEU A 218 -4.81 -7.74 -6.48
N ALA A 219 -4.37 -7.21 -7.62
CA ALA A 219 -4.64 -7.77 -8.94
C ALA A 219 -3.76 -9.00 -9.23
N GLY A 220 -2.45 -8.88 -9.02
CA GLY A 220 -1.48 -9.97 -8.96
C GLY A 220 -1.15 -10.67 -10.26
N HIS A 221 -1.56 -10.16 -11.42
CA HIS A 221 -1.38 -10.83 -12.71
C HIS A 221 -0.77 -9.91 -13.79
N ASN A 222 -0.21 -8.75 -13.40
CA ASN A 222 0.44 -7.78 -14.30
C ASN A 222 -0.44 -7.28 -15.48
N ASP A 223 -1.77 -7.38 -15.36
CA ASP A 223 -2.76 -7.12 -16.40
C ASP A 223 -3.73 -5.96 -16.06
N VAL A 224 -3.57 -5.30 -14.90
CA VAL A 224 -4.47 -4.26 -14.40
C VAL A 224 -3.68 -3.06 -13.88
N LEU A 225 -4.17 -1.86 -14.20
CA LEU A 225 -3.83 -0.63 -13.48
C LEU A 225 -5.01 -0.26 -12.59
N ALA A 226 -4.78 -0.19 -11.28
CA ALA A 226 -5.76 0.27 -10.31
C ALA A 226 -5.09 0.78 -9.03
N GLY A 227 -5.82 1.63 -8.31
CA GLY A 227 -5.47 2.06 -6.95
C GLY A 227 -6.63 1.80 -6.00
N ALA A 228 -6.35 1.73 -4.71
CA ALA A 228 -7.38 1.65 -3.69
C ALA A 228 -7.01 2.49 -2.47
N ILE A 229 -8.01 3.09 -1.84
CA ILE A 229 -7.92 3.75 -0.55
C ILE A 229 -9.01 3.17 0.33
N ALA A 230 -8.64 2.60 1.45
CA ALA A 230 -9.54 2.08 2.46
C ALA A 230 -9.29 2.79 3.79
N GLY A 231 -10.28 2.89 4.67
CA GLY A 231 -10.11 3.51 5.97
C GLY A 231 -11.39 3.99 6.60
N ARG A 232 -11.30 5.02 7.42
CA ARG A 232 -12.44 5.64 8.10
C ARG A 232 -13.39 6.28 7.08
N ALA A 233 -14.68 6.15 7.30
CA ALA A 233 -15.73 6.60 6.37
C ALA A 233 -15.63 8.10 6.02
N GLY A 234 -15.37 8.95 7.00
CA GLY A 234 -15.27 10.41 6.78
C GLY A 234 -14.15 10.81 5.81
N PRO A 235 -12.89 10.46 6.07
CA PRO A 235 -11.79 10.71 5.15
C PRO A 235 -11.99 10.06 3.77
N VAL A 236 -12.46 8.81 3.70
CA VAL A 236 -12.73 8.14 2.41
C VAL A 236 -13.83 8.88 1.63
N ALA A 237 -14.88 9.39 2.30
CA ALA A 237 -15.92 10.18 1.65
C ALA A 237 -15.37 11.49 1.06
N ALA A 238 -14.46 12.19 1.77
CA ALA A 238 -13.78 13.38 1.25
C ALA A 238 -12.94 13.06 0.00
N VAL A 239 -12.19 11.95 0.05
CA VAL A 239 -11.41 11.47 -1.10
C VAL A 239 -12.33 11.10 -2.27
N ARG A 240 -13.46 10.44 -2.02
CA ARG A 240 -14.46 10.09 -3.05
C ARG A 240 -15.06 11.32 -3.70
N ALA A 241 -15.36 12.36 -2.94
CA ALA A 241 -15.85 13.64 -3.47
C ALA A 241 -14.82 14.26 -4.42
N MET A 242 -13.55 14.33 -4.04
CA MET A 242 -12.46 14.82 -4.89
C MET A 242 -12.26 13.93 -6.12
N HIS A 243 -12.30 12.61 -5.95
CA HIS A 243 -12.20 11.64 -7.05
C HIS A 243 -13.27 11.87 -8.13
N ASN A 244 -14.51 12.15 -7.71
CA ASN A 244 -15.61 12.43 -8.63
C ASN A 244 -15.37 13.72 -9.45
N VAL A 245 -14.63 14.68 -8.91
CA VAL A 245 -14.22 15.90 -9.63
C VAL A 245 -13.05 15.61 -10.58
N LEU A 246 -12.01 14.91 -10.11
CA LEU A 246 -10.80 14.64 -10.89
C LEU A 246 -11.01 13.57 -11.98
N GLY A 247 -11.97 12.67 -11.80
CA GLY A 247 -12.35 11.69 -12.83
C GLY A 247 -11.39 10.50 -12.98
N GLY A 248 -10.61 10.14 -11.97
CA GLY A 248 -9.70 8.99 -11.98
C GLY A 248 -10.40 7.64 -11.88
N THR A 249 -11.50 7.46 -12.60
CA THR A 249 -12.37 6.30 -12.53
C THR A 249 -11.68 5.05 -13.07
N VAL A 250 -11.78 3.95 -12.32
CA VAL A 250 -11.36 2.63 -12.81
C VAL A 250 -12.38 2.08 -13.80
N ASP A 251 -11.90 1.48 -14.88
CA ASP A 251 -12.75 0.78 -15.84
C ASP A 251 -13.41 -0.45 -15.19
N PRO A 252 -14.70 -0.73 -15.45
CA PRO A 252 -15.39 -1.91 -14.91
C PRO A 252 -14.73 -3.25 -15.24
N HIS A 253 -14.08 -3.38 -16.39
CA HIS A 253 -13.32 -4.58 -16.74
C HIS A 253 -12.04 -4.71 -15.89
N ALA A 254 -11.33 -3.61 -15.65
CA ALA A 254 -10.20 -3.59 -14.73
C ALA A 254 -10.65 -3.94 -13.30
N ALA A 255 -11.80 -3.43 -12.84
CA ALA A 255 -12.38 -3.80 -11.55
C ALA A 255 -12.76 -5.29 -11.49
N TYR A 256 -13.23 -5.88 -12.59
CA TYR A 256 -13.48 -7.32 -12.69
C TYR A 256 -12.21 -8.14 -12.60
N LEU A 257 -11.14 -7.76 -13.31
CA LEU A 257 -9.85 -8.44 -13.23
C LEU A 257 -9.26 -8.32 -11.82
N LEU A 258 -9.39 -7.15 -11.18
CA LEU A 258 -9.02 -6.97 -9.78
C LEU A 258 -9.80 -7.92 -8.86
N LEU A 259 -11.12 -8.03 -9.01
CA LEU A 259 -11.96 -8.99 -8.28
C LEU A 259 -11.50 -10.43 -8.49
N ARG A 260 -11.10 -10.78 -9.72
CA ARG A 260 -10.56 -12.10 -10.04
C ARG A 260 -9.24 -12.34 -9.33
N GLY A 261 -8.33 -11.36 -9.34
CA GLY A 261 -7.04 -11.41 -8.64
C GLY A 261 -7.20 -11.59 -7.12
N LEU A 262 -8.15 -10.89 -6.52
CA LEU A 262 -8.44 -11.00 -5.08
C LEU A 262 -8.86 -12.42 -4.64
N LYS A 263 -9.40 -13.25 -5.55
CA LYS A 263 -9.79 -14.63 -5.23
C LYS A 263 -8.60 -15.54 -4.90
N THR A 264 -7.43 -15.25 -5.44
CA THR A 264 -6.19 -16.01 -5.23
C THR A 264 -5.17 -15.27 -4.37
N LEU A 265 -5.51 -14.09 -3.85
CA LEU A 265 -4.59 -13.25 -3.09
C LEU A 265 -3.94 -14.03 -1.93
N GLY A 266 -4.74 -14.78 -1.15
CA GLY A 266 -4.24 -15.57 -0.02
C GLY A 266 -3.22 -16.62 -0.45
N LEU A 267 -3.51 -17.38 -1.52
CA LEU A 267 -2.60 -18.41 -2.03
C LEU A 267 -1.28 -17.81 -2.51
N ARG A 268 -1.35 -16.73 -3.30
CA ARG A 268 -0.18 -16.07 -3.88
C ARG A 268 0.71 -15.44 -2.80
N VAL A 269 0.13 -14.64 -1.93
CA VAL A 269 0.90 -13.93 -0.89
C VAL A 269 1.51 -14.90 0.11
N THR A 270 0.81 -15.99 0.48
CA THR A 270 1.39 -17.02 1.37
C THR A 270 2.60 -17.68 0.73
N HIS A 271 2.51 -18.06 -0.55
CA HIS A 271 3.65 -18.63 -1.28
C HIS A 271 4.79 -17.62 -1.39
N GLN A 272 4.50 -16.38 -1.83
CA GLN A 272 5.49 -15.33 -2.01
C GLN A 272 6.20 -14.95 -0.70
N ASN A 273 5.49 -14.92 0.43
CA ASN A 273 6.10 -14.70 1.75
C ASN A 273 7.14 -15.81 2.08
N GLY A 274 6.78 -17.07 1.86
CA GLY A 274 7.66 -18.22 2.14
C GLY A 274 8.88 -18.23 1.22
N ALA A 275 8.67 -18.09 -0.07
CA ALA A 275 9.73 -18.09 -1.08
C ALA A 275 10.69 -16.88 -0.89
N ALA A 276 10.15 -15.68 -0.64
CA ALA A 276 10.96 -14.50 -0.41
C ALA A 276 11.81 -14.59 0.87
N LEU A 277 11.26 -15.16 1.95
CA LEU A 277 12.02 -15.38 3.18
C LEU A 277 13.16 -16.38 2.96
N GLU A 278 12.92 -17.44 2.22
CA GLU A 278 13.96 -18.45 1.90
C GLU A 278 15.05 -17.85 1.01
N ILE A 279 14.68 -17.14 -0.04
CA ILE A 279 15.64 -16.43 -0.91
C ILE A 279 16.44 -15.40 -0.10
N ALA A 280 15.79 -14.62 0.77
CA ALA A 280 16.47 -13.63 1.59
C ALA A 280 17.51 -14.25 2.53
N ARG A 281 17.22 -15.42 3.14
CA ARG A 281 18.17 -16.15 3.99
C ARG A 281 19.37 -16.68 3.19
N ARG A 282 19.13 -17.22 2.01
CA ARG A 282 20.20 -17.72 1.15
C ARG A 282 21.07 -16.58 0.63
N LEU A 283 20.46 -15.44 0.26
CA LEU A 283 21.20 -14.23 -0.12
C LEU A 283 22.06 -13.68 1.03
N GLU A 284 21.55 -13.68 2.27
CA GLU A 284 22.29 -13.20 3.44
C GLU A 284 23.55 -14.05 3.72
N ALA A 285 23.52 -15.33 3.36
CA ALA A 285 24.67 -16.24 3.48
C ALA A 285 25.58 -16.25 2.24
N HIS A 286 25.19 -15.61 1.16
CA HIS A 286 25.92 -15.71 -0.12
C HIS A 286 27.14 -14.75 -0.14
N PRO A 287 28.36 -15.25 -0.51
CA PRO A 287 29.62 -14.48 -0.43
C PRO A 287 29.68 -13.26 -1.35
N ARG A 288 28.82 -13.18 -2.38
CA ARG A 288 28.74 -12.04 -3.33
C ARG A 288 27.71 -10.98 -2.90
N VAL A 289 27.00 -11.21 -1.81
CA VAL A 289 25.96 -10.29 -1.31
C VAL A 289 26.50 -9.54 -0.10
N ALA A 290 26.60 -8.24 -0.24
CA ALA A 290 27.11 -7.38 0.83
C ALA A 290 26.05 -7.10 1.92
N ARG A 291 24.78 -7.05 1.52
CA ARG A 291 23.67 -6.78 2.44
C ARG A 291 22.34 -7.20 1.85
N VAL A 292 21.45 -7.70 2.71
CA VAL A 292 20.05 -8.00 2.36
C VAL A 292 19.11 -7.07 3.13
N HIS A 293 18.13 -6.53 2.42
CA HIS A 293 17.04 -5.72 2.99
C HIS A 293 15.75 -6.54 2.89
N TYR A 294 15.34 -7.16 3.97
CA TYR A 294 14.10 -7.92 4.06
C TYR A 294 13.61 -7.94 5.52
N PRO A 295 12.39 -7.43 5.81
CA PRO A 295 11.92 -7.25 7.17
C PRO A 295 11.81 -8.55 7.98
N GLY A 296 11.76 -9.70 7.32
CA GLY A 296 11.74 -11.03 7.94
C GLY A 296 13.09 -11.52 8.46
N LEU A 297 14.20 -10.85 8.15
CA LEU A 297 15.54 -11.18 8.67
C LEU A 297 15.82 -10.39 9.95
N ALA A 298 16.43 -11.05 10.93
CA ALA A 298 16.84 -10.41 12.20
C ALA A 298 17.86 -9.28 12.00
N SER A 299 18.63 -9.31 10.93
CA SER A 299 19.60 -8.29 10.52
C SER A 299 18.96 -7.01 9.98
N HIS A 300 17.67 -7.05 9.62
CA HIS A 300 16.96 -5.86 9.13
C HIS A 300 16.74 -4.85 10.27
N PRO A 301 17.01 -3.54 10.05
CA PRO A 301 16.94 -2.55 11.13
C PRO A 301 15.56 -2.44 11.79
N ASP A 302 14.49 -2.66 11.01
CA ASP A 302 13.12 -2.56 11.51
C ASP A 302 12.47 -3.94 11.76
N HIS A 303 13.26 -5.04 11.86
CA HIS A 303 12.73 -6.38 12.09
C HIS A 303 11.81 -6.45 13.31
N ALA A 304 12.19 -5.84 14.41
CA ALA A 304 11.40 -5.83 15.63
C ALA A 304 10.04 -5.12 15.46
N ILE A 305 9.98 -4.07 14.64
CA ILE A 305 8.74 -3.37 14.28
C ILE A 305 7.89 -4.29 13.39
N ALA A 306 8.47 -4.81 12.31
CA ALA A 306 7.78 -5.70 11.38
C ALA A 306 7.21 -6.94 12.09
N ALA A 307 7.98 -7.60 12.93
CA ALA A 307 7.56 -8.80 13.66
C ALA A 307 6.39 -8.55 14.64
N ARG A 308 6.21 -7.31 15.14
CA ARG A 308 5.07 -6.98 16.01
C ARG A 308 3.78 -6.69 15.25
N GLN A 309 3.87 -6.15 14.02
CA GLN A 309 2.72 -5.62 13.30
C GLN A 309 2.38 -6.35 12.01
N MET A 310 3.23 -7.29 11.56
CA MET A 310 3.05 -8.05 10.33
C MET A 310 2.96 -9.55 10.62
N THR A 311 2.15 -10.26 9.84
CA THR A 311 2.01 -11.73 9.89
C THR A 311 2.83 -12.45 8.83
N GLY A 312 3.37 -11.70 7.86
CA GLY A 312 4.29 -12.11 6.81
C GLY A 312 5.01 -10.87 6.28
N PHE A 313 6.14 -11.03 5.61
CA PHE A 313 7.04 -9.92 5.32
C PHE A 313 7.06 -9.50 3.84
N GLY A 314 6.14 -10.04 3.04
CA GLY A 314 5.99 -9.71 1.62
C GLY A 314 6.87 -10.54 0.70
N GLY A 315 6.63 -10.38 -0.61
CA GLY A 315 7.33 -11.10 -1.68
C GLY A 315 8.44 -10.29 -2.36
N VAL A 316 8.88 -9.17 -1.79
CA VAL A 316 9.99 -8.38 -2.34
C VAL A 316 11.20 -8.52 -1.45
N VAL A 317 12.35 -8.80 -2.04
CA VAL A 317 13.66 -8.83 -1.41
C VAL A 317 14.56 -7.81 -2.12
N SER A 318 15.17 -6.91 -1.39
CA SER A 318 16.22 -6.04 -1.94
C SER A 318 17.56 -6.44 -1.36
N PHE A 319 18.61 -6.38 -2.16
CA PHE A 319 19.95 -6.75 -1.71
C PHE A 319 21.02 -5.97 -2.47
N GLU A 320 22.18 -5.81 -1.85
CA GLU A 320 23.34 -5.16 -2.40
C GLU A 320 24.39 -6.22 -2.75
N VAL A 321 24.85 -6.22 -3.98
CA VAL A 321 25.95 -7.09 -4.41
C VAL A 321 27.31 -6.39 -4.20
N ASP A 322 28.38 -7.18 -4.04
CA ASP A 322 29.73 -6.64 -3.95
C ASP A 322 30.27 -6.34 -5.35
N ALA A 323 29.69 -5.29 -5.98
CA ALA A 323 30.02 -4.86 -7.34
C ALA A 323 29.67 -3.38 -7.56
N ASP A 324 30.22 -2.80 -8.60
CA ASP A 324 29.84 -1.48 -9.11
C ASP A 324 28.52 -1.54 -9.93
N LEU A 325 28.17 -0.42 -10.58
CA LEU A 325 27.00 -0.30 -11.44
C LEU A 325 26.93 -1.42 -12.51
N TRP A 326 28.04 -1.64 -13.20
CA TRP A 326 28.09 -2.56 -14.34
C TRP A 326 28.18 -4.03 -13.91
N GLY A 327 28.92 -4.30 -12.83
CA GLY A 327 28.93 -5.63 -12.22
C GLY A 327 27.55 -6.02 -11.65
N THR A 328 26.81 -5.05 -11.12
CA THR A 328 25.41 -5.25 -10.66
C THR A 328 24.49 -5.50 -11.85
N ALA A 329 24.63 -4.75 -12.95
CA ALA A 329 23.88 -4.96 -14.17
C ALA A 329 24.14 -6.35 -14.75
N ALA A 330 25.39 -6.83 -14.71
CA ALA A 330 25.75 -8.17 -15.18
C ALA A 330 25.04 -9.30 -14.39
N VAL A 331 24.80 -9.12 -13.09
CA VAL A 331 23.94 -10.04 -12.30
C VAL A 331 22.51 -10.03 -12.81
N VAL A 332 21.94 -8.82 -12.99
CA VAL A 332 20.55 -8.67 -13.47
C VAL A 332 20.38 -9.27 -14.88
N ASP A 333 21.37 -9.07 -15.76
CA ASP A 333 21.32 -9.59 -17.14
C ASP A 333 21.53 -11.14 -17.20
N ALA A 334 22.10 -11.74 -16.16
CA ALA A 334 22.42 -13.17 -16.14
C ALA A 334 21.26 -14.06 -15.66
N VAL A 335 20.21 -13.50 -15.05
CA VAL A 335 19.01 -14.26 -14.67
C VAL A 335 18.25 -14.73 -15.92
N ARG A 336 17.49 -15.81 -15.78
CA ARG A 336 16.77 -16.46 -16.89
C ARG A 336 15.29 -16.62 -16.63
N LEU A 337 14.90 -16.72 -15.34
CA LEU A 337 13.49 -16.88 -14.94
C LEU A 337 12.79 -15.56 -14.68
N PRO A 338 13.32 -14.64 -13.85
CA PRO A 338 12.68 -13.36 -13.62
C PRO A 338 12.75 -12.45 -14.85
N TYR A 339 11.69 -11.73 -15.13
CA TYR A 339 11.75 -10.66 -16.13
C TYR A 339 12.49 -9.43 -15.58
N ILE A 340 13.33 -8.81 -16.38
CA ILE A 340 13.94 -7.52 -16.06
C ILE A 340 12.89 -6.43 -16.30
N ALA A 341 12.23 -5.99 -15.25
CA ALA A 341 11.12 -5.05 -15.37
C ALA A 341 10.85 -4.29 -14.06
N PRO A 342 10.30 -3.07 -14.13
CA PRO A 342 9.66 -2.42 -12.99
C PRO A 342 8.39 -3.18 -12.61
N SER A 343 7.83 -2.88 -11.46
CA SER A 343 6.65 -3.49 -10.88
C SER A 343 7.00 -4.58 -9.86
N LEU A 344 5.99 -5.22 -9.30
CA LEU A 344 6.11 -6.24 -8.25
C LEU A 344 4.75 -6.88 -7.96
N GLY A 345 4.77 -7.98 -7.19
CA GLY A 345 3.56 -8.57 -6.62
C GLY A 345 2.70 -9.35 -7.61
N GLY A 346 3.20 -9.58 -8.84
CA GLY A 346 2.60 -10.47 -9.82
C GLY A 346 2.88 -11.93 -9.56
N VAL A 347 2.32 -12.79 -10.40
CA VAL A 347 2.59 -14.24 -10.40
C VAL A 347 3.95 -14.56 -10.99
N GLU A 348 4.48 -13.72 -11.89
CA GLU A 348 5.82 -13.83 -12.44
C GLU A 348 6.83 -13.09 -11.56
N SER A 349 8.01 -13.67 -11.37
CA SER A 349 9.14 -13.02 -10.70
C SER A 349 9.73 -11.89 -11.56
N LEU A 350 10.07 -10.78 -10.91
CA LEU A 350 10.67 -9.62 -11.55
C LEU A 350 11.97 -9.24 -10.83
N ILE A 351 12.94 -8.75 -11.60
CA ILE A 351 14.20 -8.24 -11.07
C ILE A 351 14.49 -6.87 -11.68
N GLU A 352 15.04 -5.96 -10.88
CA GLU A 352 15.49 -4.66 -11.36
C GLU A 352 16.69 -4.15 -10.57
N GLN A 353 17.46 -3.28 -11.21
CA GLN A 353 18.44 -2.41 -10.56
C GLN A 353 17.77 -1.03 -10.40
N PRO A 354 17.39 -0.61 -9.17
CA PRO A 354 16.65 0.65 -8.95
C PRO A 354 17.35 1.88 -9.53
N THR A 355 18.68 1.92 -9.49
CA THR A 355 19.50 2.95 -10.13
C THR A 355 19.14 3.14 -11.60
N VAL A 356 18.97 2.05 -12.36
CA VAL A 356 18.71 2.09 -13.81
C VAL A 356 17.25 2.39 -14.10
N ILE A 357 16.34 1.68 -13.46
CA ILE A 357 14.91 1.75 -13.81
C ILE A 357 14.22 2.98 -13.19
N SER A 358 14.57 3.33 -11.96
CA SER A 358 13.80 4.31 -11.20
C SER A 358 14.50 5.63 -10.95
N TYR A 359 15.84 5.65 -10.95
CA TYR A 359 16.62 6.79 -10.48
C TYR A 359 17.69 7.27 -11.49
N TRP A 360 17.69 6.77 -12.72
CA TRP A 360 18.68 7.12 -13.74
C TRP A 360 18.71 8.61 -14.05
N ASP A 361 17.55 9.23 -14.15
CA ASP A 361 17.34 10.64 -14.45
C ASP A 361 17.88 11.62 -13.38
N GLN A 362 18.18 11.13 -12.18
CA GLN A 362 18.74 11.95 -11.10
C GLN A 362 20.27 12.06 -11.16
N GLY A 363 20.94 11.30 -12.01
CA GLY A 363 22.41 11.23 -12.06
C GLY A 363 23.03 10.64 -10.77
N PRO A 364 24.37 10.43 -10.74
CA PRO A 364 25.04 9.80 -9.60
C PRO A 364 24.88 10.59 -8.29
N GLU A 365 25.04 11.91 -8.33
CA GLU A 365 24.92 12.78 -7.15
C GLU A 365 23.51 12.78 -6.58
N GLY A 366 22.48 12.86 -7.45
CA GLY A 366 21.07 12.81 -7.01
C GLY A 366 20.70 11.46 -6.42
N ARG A 367 21.22 10.36 -6.94
CA ARG A 367 21.03 9.01 -6.35
C ARG A 367 21.68 8.90 -4.98
N ALA A 368 22.92 9.37 -4.86
CA ALA A 368 23.64 9.39 -3.59
C ALA A 368 22.90 10.23 -2.53
N ALA A 369 22.35 11.38 -2.91
CA ALA A 369 21.59 12.26 -2.02
C ALA A 369 20.31 11.62 -1.45
N VAL A 370 19.70 10.65 -2.16
CA VAL A 370 18.54 9.88 -1.71
C VAL A 370 18.90 8.47 -1.25
N GLY A 371 20.19 8.17 -1.09
CA GLY A 371 20.71 6.93 -0.54
C GLY A 371 20.57 5.71 -1.47
N ILE A 372 20.33 5.90 -2.77
CA ILE A 372 20.22 4.79 -3.73
C ILE A 372 21.61 4.37 -4.20
N LYS A 373 21.97 3.12 -3.91
CA LYS A 373 23.26 2.54 -4.28
C LYS A 373 23.20 1.90 -5.66
N ASP A 374 24.28 2.03 -6.41
CA ASP A 374 24.43 1.40 -7.73
C ASP A 374 24.51 -0.13 -7.65
N SER A 375 24.88 -0.67 -6.48
CA SER A 375 24.96 -2.10 -6.18
C SER A 375 23.61 -2.73 -5.75
N LEU A 376 22.53 -1.92 -5.68
CA LEU A 376 21.22 -2.39 -5.20
C LEU A 376 20.44 -3.12 -6.30
N ILE A 377 19.96 -4.29 -5.97
CA ILE A 377 19.01 -5.09 -6.76
C ILE A 377 17.71 -5.23 -5.97
N ARG A 378 16.58 -5.07 -6.64
CA ARG A 378 15.24 -5.40 -6.09
C ARG A 378 14.68 -6.60 -6.83
N TYR A 379 14.34 -7.64 -6.08
CA TYR A 379 13.79 -8.90 -6.57
C TYR A 379 12.35 -9.04 -6.05
N SER A 380 11.39 -9.10 -6.96
CA SER A 380 9.98 -9.38 -6.65
C SER A 380 9.70 -10.85 -6.95
N VAL A 381 9.51 -11.64 -5.92
CA VAL A 381 9.26 -13.08 -6.02
C VAL A 381 7.84 -13.33 -6.50
N GLY A 382 7.71 -14.14 -7.55
CA GLY A 382 6.43 -14.61 -8.09
C GLY A 382 5.92 -15.87 -7.37
N VAL A 383 5.31 -16.76 -8.15
CA VAL A 383 4.76 -18.04 -7.64
C VAL A 383 5.46 -19.27 -8.23
N GLU A 384 6.59 -19.07 -8.87
CA GLU A 384 7.44 -20.13 -9.38
C GLU A 384 8.05 -20.95 -8.23
N ASP A 385 8.61 -22.12 -8.53
CA ASP A 385 9.29 -22.92 -7.55
C ASP A 385 10.51 -22.21 -6.97
N VAL A 386 10.65 -22.21 -5.64
CA VAL A 386 11.70 -21.45 -4.94
C VAL A 386 13.10 -22.00 -5.24
N GLU A 387 13.24 -23.30 -5.48
CA GLU A 387 14.53 -23.90 -5.80
C GLU A 387 14.99 -23.52 -7.21
N ASP A 388 14.05 -23.45 -8.16
CA ASP A 388 14.33 -22.97 -9.52
C ASP A 388 14.74 -21.50 -9.49
N LEU A 389 14.00 -20.66 -8.77
CA LEU A 389 14.33 -19.22 -8.60
C LEU A 389 15.69 -19.03 -7.95
N TRP A 390 16.00 -19.82 -6.92
CA TRP A 390 17.29 -19.75 -6.25
C TRP A 390 18.44 -20.21 -7.17
N ALA A 391 18.30 -21.36 -7.82
CA ALA A 391 19.33 -21.86 -8.72
C ALA A 391 19.67 -20.88 -9.85
N ASP A 392 18.63 -20.17 -10.35
CA ASP A 392 18.83 -19.14 -11.36
C ASP A 392 19.52 -17.89 -10.80
N LEU A 393 19.14 -17.43 -9.62
CA LEU A 393 19.76 -16.28 -8.99
C LEU A 393 21.20 -16.56 -8.55
N ASP A 394 21.48 -17.74 -7.99
CA ASP A 394 22.81 -18.18 -7.56
C ASP A 394 23.80 -18.24 -8.75
N GLN A 395 23.38 -18.85 -9.87
CA GLN A 395 24.22 -18.87 -11.08
C GLN A 395 24.49 -17.48 -11.64
N ALA A 396 23.52 -16.53 -11.49
CA ALA A 396 23.71 -15.15 -11.93
C ALA A 396 24.73 -14.40 -11.05
N LEU A 397 24.65 -14.59 -9.74
CA LEU A 397 25.63 -14.04 -8.79
C LEU A 397 27.04 -14.61 -9.02
N GLU A 398 27.20 -15.89 -9.35
CA GLU A 398 28.48 -16.51 -9.62
C GLU A 398 29.12 -16.04 -10.92
N ARG A 399 28.34 -15.74 -11.96
CA ARG A 399 28.83 -15.28 -13.27
C ARG A 399 29.37 -13.85 -13.26
N SER A 400 28.95 -13.02 -12.34
CA SER A 400 29.41 -11.62 -12.23
C SER A 400 30.87 -11.47 -11.78
N LYS A 401 31.65 -12.55 -11.81
CA LYS A 401 33.11 -12.59 -11.49
C LYS A 401 34.02 -12.05 -12.60
N GLY A 402 33.47 -11.46 -13.66
CA GLY A 402 34.26 -10.98 -14.79
C GLY A 402 34.53 -9.48 -14.74
#